data_b4c35b34667bbc04b444e80f0eec8998
#
_entry.id   b4c35b34667bbc04b444e80f0eec8998
#
_cell.length_a   1.000
_cell.length_b   1.000
_cell.length_c   1.000
_cell.angle_alpha   90.00
_cell.angle_beta   90.00
_cell.angle_gamma   90.00
#
_symmetry.space_group_name_H-M   'P 1'
#
loop_
_entity.id
_entity.type
_entity.pdbx_description
1 polymer ?
#
loop_
_entity_poly.entity_id
_entity_poly.type
_entity_poly.pdbx_seq_one_letter_code
_entity_poly.pdbx_strand_id
1 'polypeptide(L)'
;MEIQIERLTTTEAAVAAGVSVPQINRIIDEKILPEDLYSTSPTRTFRTDAALLIAFYFETADSLTTNARLEAIRNAKMRCSSWSEWKDCTVGDQYLTIRFSDLWKEVDQRLRRLSEARAMVVEDPEILSGTPVIRGTRIPVHDVAAQVEAEVPIEEILEMYPRLSAAQVALASIYAAAVPQRGRPRRLSIPGATVVSMTKKRLRSSSQGA
;
A
#
# COMPACT_ATOMS: atom_id res chain seq x y z
N MET A 1 -6.16 -5.82 -20.08
CA MET A 1 -7.12 -5.16 -19.15
C MET A 1 -6.42 -3.89 -18.67
N GLU A 2 -6.98 -2.75 -18.97
CA GLU A 2 -6.41 -1.44 -18.65
C GLU A 2 -6.61 -1.16 -17.15
N ILE A 3 -5.60 -0.59 -16.49
CA ILE A 3 -5.70 -0.25 -15.06
C ILE A 3 -6.65 0.95 -14.95
N GLN A 4 -7.80 0.76 -14.32
CA GLN A 4 -8.83 1.80 -14.16
C GLN A 4 -8.61 2.74 -12.94
N ILE A 5 -7.48 2.64 -12.25
CA ILE A 5 -7.20 3.46 -11.08
C ILE A 5 -6.47 4.73 -11.53
N GLU A 6 -7.18 5.83 -11.66
CA GLU A 6 -6.58 7.12 -12.03
C GLU A 6 -5.89 7.81 -10.84
N ARG A 7 -6.43 7.63 -9.64
CA ARG A 7 -5.94 8.24 -8.41
C ARG A 7 -5.85 7.24 -7.26
N LEU A 8 -4.74 7.29 -6.54
CA LEU A 8 -4.43 6.48 -5.38
C LEU A 8 -4.46 7.34 -4.12
N THR A 9 -5.04 6.86 -3.04
CA THR A 9 -4.84 7.44 -1.70
C THR A 9 -3.39 7.23 -1.23
N THR A 10 -3.00 7.83 -0.12
CA THR A 10 -1.65 7.66 0.46
C THR A 10 -1.33 6.20 0.75
N THR A 11 -2.28 5.45 1.32
CA THR A 11 -2.11 4.02 1.65
C THR A 11 -2.07 3.15 0.40
N GLU A 12 -2.89 3.45 -0.59
CA GLU A 12 -2.88 2.74 -1.88
C GLU A 12 -1.60 2.99 -2.67
N ALA A 13 -1.10 4.23 -2.66
CA ALA A 13 0.18 4.56 -3.27
C ALA A 13 1.34 3.79 -2.58
N ALA A 14 1.26 3.62 -1.25
CA ALA A 14 2.23 2.81 -0.51
C ALA A 14 2.18 1.34 -0.95
N VAL A 15 0.98 0.74 -1.04
CA VAL A 15 0.79 -0.64 -1.52
C VAL A 15 1.28 -0.80 -2.96
N ALA A 16 0.90 0.10 -3.86
CA ALA A 16 1.27 0.04 -5.27
C ALA A 16 2.79 0.20 -5.49
N ALA A 17 3.41 1.12 -4.76
CA ALA A 17 4.86 1.34 -4.82
C ALA A 17 5.67 0.29 -4.04
N GLY A 18 5.06 -0.49 -3.15
CA GLY A 18 5.77 -1.43 -2.28
C GLY A 18 6.58 -0.75 -1.18
N VAL A 19 6.11 0.40 -0.69
CA VAL A 19 6.79 1.20 0.33
C VAL A 19 5.89 1.46 1.54
N SER A 20 6.45 1.97 2.63
CA SER A 20 5.70 2.32 3.83
C SER A 20 5.01 3.69 3.70
N VAL A 21 3.92 3.90 4.45
CA VAL A 21 3.22 5.20 4.51
C VAL A 21 4.14 6.35 4.95
N PRO A 22 5.05 6.19 5.94
CA PRO A 22 6.05 7.20 6.24
C PRO A 22 6.94 7.59 5.05
N GLN A 23 7.31 6.62 4.19
CA GLN A 23 8.06 6.91 2.96
C GLN A 23 7.22 7.73 1.97
N ILE A 24 5.92 7.46 1.84
CA ILE A 24 5.02 8.30 1.03
C ILE A 24 4.94 9.73 1.58
N ASN A 25 4.84 9.91 2.89
CA ASN A 25 4.84 11.24 3.48
C ASN A 25 6.14 11.99 3.18
N ARG A 26 7.28 11.31 3.29
CA ARG A 26 8.59 11.87 2.93
C ARG A 26 8.65 12.37 1.47
N ILE A 27 8.03 11.66 0.52
CA ILE A 27 7.94 12.06 -0.89
C ILE A 27 7.35 13.47 -1.03
N ILE A 28 6.29 13.76 -0.27
CA ILE A 28 5.59 15.06 -0.29
C ILE A 28 6.41 16.11 0.47
N ASP A 29 6.86 15.77 1.67
CA ASP A 29 7.54 16.71 2.57
C ASP A 29 8.87 17.20 1.97
N GLU A 30 9.62 16.33 1.29
CA GLU A 30 10.89 16.63 0.61
C GLU A 30 10.70 17.04 -0.87
N LYS A 31 9.45 17.12 -1.39
CA LYS A 31 9.12 17.47 -2.78
C LYS A 31 9.90 16.64 -3.81
N ILE A 32 9.97 15.34 -3.60
CA ILE A 32 10.75 14.41 -4.41
C ILE A 32 10.14 14.24 -5.81
N LEU A 33 8.80 14.23 -5.90
CA LEU A 33 8.08 14.09 -7.15
C LEU A 33 7.67 15.44 -7.73
N PRO A 34 7.53 15.54 -9.08
CA PRO A 34 6.85 16.64 -9.73
C PRO A 34 5.43 16.86 -9.18
N GLU A 35 5.03 18.12 -9.02
CA GLU A 35 3.76 18.51 -8.37
C GLU A 35 2.51 18.03 -9.14
N ASP A 36 2.62 17.77 -10.45
CA ASP A 36 1.52 17.24 -11.27
C ASP A 36 1.18 15.76 -10.99
N LEU A 37 2.04 15.05 -10.26
CA LEU A 37 1.85 13.63 -9.92
C LEU A 37 1.06 13.38 -8.65
N TYR A 38 0.84 14.40 -7.84
CA TYR A 38 0.05 14.28 -6.62
C TYR A 38 -0.77 15.55 -6.33
N SER A 39 -1.77 15.41 -5.46
CA SER A 39 -2.55 16.51 -4.92
C SER A 39 -2.57 16.40 -3.39
N THR A 40 -2.55 17.54 -2.72
CA THR A 40 -2.63 17.62 -1.25
C THR A 40 -3.97 18.14 -0.75
N SER A 41 -4.84 18.63 -1.63
CA SER A 41 -6.13 19.24 -1.29
C SER A 41 -7.25 18.70 -2.19
N PRO A 42 -8.45 18.39 -1.66
CA PRO A 42 -8.84 18.36 -0.24
C PRO A 42 -8.26 17.16 0.52
N THR A 43 -7.84 16.10 -0.19
CA THR A 43 -7.18 14.92 0.35
C THR A 43 -5.93 14.61 -0.45
N ARG A 44 -4.93 13.99 0.19
CA ARG A 44 -3.72 13.56 -0.49
C ARG A 44 -4.03 12.42 -1.44
N THR A 45 -3.77 12.64 -2.73
CA THR A 45 -3.93 11.62 -3.78
C THR A 45 -2.75 11.65 -4.72
N PHE A 46 -2.46 10.52 -5.32
CA PHE A 46 -1.35 10.32 -6.25
C PHE A 46 -1.88 9.81 -7.59
N ARG A 47 -1.26 10.20 -8.68
CA ARG A 47 -1.49 9.56 -9.97
C ARG A 47 -0.89 8.15 -9.97
N THR A 48 -1.40 7.30 -10.83
CA THR A 48 -0.92 5.91 -10.94
C THR A 48 0.58 5.83 -11.25
N ASP A 49 1.06 6.70 -12.14
CA ASP A 49 2.48 6.76 -12.51
C ASP A 49 3.40 7.25 -11.39
N ALA A 50 2.87 7.98 -10.41
CA ALA A 50 3.62 8.33 -9.20
C ALA A 50 4.11 7.10 -8.43
N ALA A 51 3.31 6.02 -8.38
CA ALA A 51 3.70 4.79 -7.67
C ALA A 51 4.99 4.18 -8.22
N LEU A 52 5.17 4.20 -9.54
CA LEU A 52 6.40 3.74 -10.19
C LEU A 52 7.63 4.58 -9.79
N LEU A 53 7.49 5.89 -9.79
CA LEU A 53 8.58 6.80 -9.46
C LEU A 53 8.93 6.77 -7.96
N ILE A 54 7.92 6.54 -7.12
CA ILE A 54 8.11 6.33 -5.67
C ILE A 54 8.90 5.03 -5.44
N ALA A 55 8.49 3.93 -6.07
CA ALA A 55 9.19 2.65 -6.00
C ALA A 55 10.65 2.84 -6.46
N PHE A 56 10.87 3.45 -7.61
CA PHE A 56 12.21 3.74 -8.14
C PHE A 56 13.06 4.52 -7.14
N TYR A 57 12.52 5.58 -6.54
CA TYR A 57 13.27 6.42 -5.63
C TYR A 57 13.78 5.66 -4.41
N PHE A 58 13.00 4.75 -3.85
CA PHE A 58 13.39 3.99 -2.66
C PHE A 58 14.18 2.73 -2.98
N GLU A 59 13.86 2.00 -4.03
CA GLU A 59 14.57 0.78 -4.41
C GLU A 59 16.02 1.05 -4.87
N THR A 60 16.26 2.21 -5.49
CA THR A 60 17.61 2.57 -5.95
C THR A 60 18.43 3.36 -4.93
N ALA A 61 17.97 3.44 -3.66
CA ALA A 61 18.63 4.27 -2.64
C ALA A 61 20.07 3.85 -2.34
N ASP A 62 20.36 2.57 -2.41
CA ASP A 62 21.71 2.01 -2.15
C ASP A 62 22.62 2.05 -3.38
N SER A 63 22.05 2.27 -4.57
CA SER A 63 22.79 2.22 -5.85
C SER A 63 23.03 3.58 -6.47
N LEU A 64 22.16 4.55 -6.19
CA LEU A 64 22.19 5.88 -6.81
C LEU A 64 22.16 6.99 -5.76
N THR A 65 22.92 8.05 -6.03
CA THR A 65 22.84 9.26 -5.21
C THR A 65 21.44 9.90 -5.31
N THR A 66 21.04 10.68 -4.29
CA THR A 66 19.77 11.39 -4.31
C THR A 66 19.60 12.25 -5.56
N ASN A 67 20.66 12.99 -5.96
CA ASN A 67 20.61 13.84 -7.14
C ASN A 67 20.40 13.04 -8.43
N ALA A 68 21.08 11.91 -8.60
CA ALA A 68 20.90 11.03 -9.76
C ALA A 68 19.48 10.48 -9.84
N ARG A 69 18.88 10.09 -8.70
CA ARG A 69 17.48 9.63 -8.63
C ARG A 69 16.49 10.73 -9.02
N LEU A 70 16.66 11.94 -8.49
CA LEU A 70 15.80 13.09 -8.82
C LEU A 70 15.92 13.49 -10.29
N GLU A 71 17.12 13.45 -10.85
CA GLU A 71 17.34 13.72 -12.26
C GLU A 71 16.70 12.65 -13.15
N ALA A 72 16.87 11.38 -12.80
CA ALA A 72 16.23 10.28 -13.52
C ALA A 72 14.70 10.39 -13.50
N ILE A 73 14.09 10.75 -12.38
CA ILE A 73 12.66 11.00 -12.25
C ILE A 73 12.20 12.11 -13.18
N ARG A 74 12.89 13.25 -13.17
CA ARG A 74 12.57 14.39 -14.06
C ARG A 74 12.67 14.02 -15.54
N ASN A 75 13.78 13.37 -15.92
CA ASN A 75 14.02 12.96 -17.30
C ASN A 75 13.01 11.91 -17.77
N ALA A 76 12.68 10.93 -16.95
CA ALA A 76 11.67 9.92 -17.26
C ALA A 76 10.28 10.55 -17.41
N LYS A 77 9.89 11.47 -16.51
CA LYS A 77 8.61 12.18 -16.59
C LYS A 77 8.47 13.03 -17.85
N MET A 78 9.56 13.62 -18.35
CA MET A 78 9.53 14.38 -19.62
C MET A 78 9.33 13.47 -20.84
N ARG A 79 9.71 12.20 -20.76
CA ARG A 79 9.64 11.24 -21.89
C ARG A 79 8.33 10.42 -21.89
N CYS A 80 7.75 10.19 -20.72
CA CYS A 80 6.64 9.27 -20.55
C CYS A 80 5.41 10.03 -20.02
N SER A 81 4.34 10.07 -20.81
CA SER A 81 3.09 10.77 -20.52
C SER A 81 1.95 9.82 -20.12
N SER A 82 1.98 8.58 -20.61
CA SER A 82 0.98 7.54 -20.36
C SER A 82 1.58 6.35 -19.64
N TRP A 83 0.73 5.58 -18.93
CA TRP A 83 1.16 4.38 -18.19
C TRP A 83 1.85 3.34 -19.08
N SER A 84 1.38 3.18 -20.32
CA SER A 84 1.95 2.23 -21.26
C SER A 84 3.36 2.58 -21.73
N GLU A 85 3.70 3.87 -21.81
CA GLU A 85 5.04 4.33 -22.24
C GLU A 85 6.12 4.01 -21.21
N TRP A 86 5.75 3.92 -19.93
CA TRP A 86 6.69 3.57 -18.85
C TRP A 86 7.30 2.19 -19.02
N LYS A 87 6.60 1.27 -19.69
CA LYS A 87 7.07 -0.09 -19.98
C LYS A 87 8.41 -0.10 -20.70
N ASP A 88 8.61 0.83 -21.63
CA ASP A 88 9.79 0.92 -22.48
C ASP A 88 10.66 2.15 -22.13
N CYS A 89 10.32 2.83 -21.02
CA CYS A 89 10.99 4.04 -20.57
C CYS A 89 12.44 3.75 -20.19
N THR A 90 13.34 4.51 -20.77
CA THR A 90 14.78 4.46 -20.49
C THR A 90 15.32 5.87 -20.40
N VAL A 91 16.08 6.16 -19.35
CA VAL A 91 16.76 7.45 -19.15
C VAL A 91 18.22 7.23 -18.81
N GLY A 92 19.04 8.20 -19.09
CA GLY A 92 20.46 8.12 -18.76
C GLY A 92 21.32 8.86 -19.77
N ASP A 93 22.62 8.69 -19.61
CA ASP A 93 23.67 9.26 -20.44
C ASP A 93 24.59 8.15 -21.02
N GLN A 94 25.77 8.55 -21.50
CA GLN A 94 26.75 7.61 -22.07
C GLN A 94 27.36 6.64 -21.02
N TYR A 95 27.23 6.92 -19.73
CA TYR A 95 27.82 6.14 -18.65
C TYR A 95 26.81 5.34 -17.84
N LEU A 96 25.57 5.84 -17.70
CA LEU A 96 24.53 5.21 -16.89
C LEU A 96 23.21 5.19 -17.65
N THR A 97 22.65 4.00 -17.79
CA THR A 97 21.32 3.79 -18.36
C THR A 97 20.41 3.17 -17.33
N ILE A 98 19.28 3.83 -17.05
CA ILE A 98 18.22 3.38 -16.13
C ILE A 98 17.03 2.93 -16.98
N ARG A 99 16.61 1.68 -16.82
CA ARG A 99 15.43 1.11 -17.46
C ARG A 99 14.34 0.91 -16.43
N PHE A 100 13.14 1.37 -16.73
CA PHE A 100 11.99 1.24 -15.86
C PHE A 100 11.17 -0.03 -16.10
N SER A 101 11.48 -0.82 -17.13
CA SER A 101 10.69 -1.96 -17.59
C SER A 101 10.40 -3.01 -16.51
N ASP A 102 11.37 -3.39 -15.71
CA ASP A 102 11.19 -4.44 -14.71
C ASP A 102 10.43 -3.92 -13.50
N LEU A 103 10.78 -2.75 -13.01
CA LEU A 103 10.06 -2.06 -11.97
C LEU A 103 8.60 -1.76 -12.38
N TRP A 104 8.40 -1.38 -13.67
CA TRP A 104 7.06 -1.17 -14.20
C TRP A 104 6.21 -2.44 -14.13
N LYS A 105 6.77 -3.61 -14.47
CA LYS A 105 6.05 -4.90 -14.36
C LYS A 105 5.61 -5.19 -12.93
N GLU A 106 6.47 -4.96 -11.96
CA GLU A 106 6.16 -5.18 -10.55
C GLU A 106 5.08 -4.24 -10.04
N VAL A 107 5.20 -2.94 -10.34
CA VAL A 107 4.22 -1.94 -9.94
C VAL A 107 2.89 -2.18 -10.67
N ASP A 108 2.90 -2.52 -11.96
CA ASP A 108 1.71 -2.89 -12.74
C ASP A 108 0.98 -4.10 -12.11
N GLN A 109 1.73 -5.11 -11.70
CA GLN A 109 1.17 -6.27 -11.02
C GLN A 109 0.54 -5.89 -9.67
N ARG A 110 1.21 -5.05 -8.86
CA ARG A 110 0.67 -4.56 -7.58
C ARG A 110 -0.60 -3.73 -7.79
N LEU A 111 -0.64 -2.87 -8.80
CA LEU A 111 -1.81 -2.07 -9.17
C LEU A 111 -2.99 -2.94 -9.64
N ARG A 112 -2.74 -3.98 -10.44
CA ARG A 112 -3.78 -4.94 -10.86
C ARG A 112 -4.37 -5.65 -9.65
N ARG A 113 -3.53 -6.17 -8.76
CA ARG A 113 -3.99 -6.83 -7.54
C ARG A 113 -4.77 -5.89 -6.62
N LEU A 114 -4.36 -4.61 -6.52
CA LEU A 114 -5.10 -3.58 -5.79
C LEU A 114 -6.48 -3.34 -6.43
N SER A 115 -6.56 -3.27 -7.76
CA SER A 115 -7.82 -3.13 -8.48
C SER A 115 -8.75 -4.32 -8.26
N GLU A 116 -8.20 -5.55 -8.31
CA GLU A 116 -8.95 -6.79 -8.02
C GLU A 116 -9.45 -6.82 -6.57
N ALA A 117 -8.59 -6.42 -5.62
CA ALA A 117 -8.97 -6.35 -4.21
C ALA A 117 -10.11 -5.37 -3.96
N ARG A 118 -10.08 -4.18 -4.60
CA ARG A 118 -11.19 -3.22 -4.55
C ARG A 118 -12.47 -3.80 -5.16
N ALA A 119 -12.38 -4.42 -6.32
CA ALA A 119 -13.53 -5.01 -7.01
C ALA A 119 -14.15 -6.19 -6.23
N MET A 120 -13.36 -6.89 -5.41
CA MET A 120 -13.81 -7.99 -4.57
C MET A 120 -14.66 -7.52 -3.39
N VAL A 121 -14.51 -6.28 -2.91
CA VAL A 121 -15.16 -5.78 -1.71
C VAL A 121 -16.42 -4.99 -2.03
N VAL A 122 -17.42 -5.07 -1.16
CA VAL A 122 -18.67 -4.31 -1.19
C VAL A 122 -18.92 -3.67 0.16
N GLU A 123 -19.32 -2.41 0.14
CA GLU A 123 -19.82 -1.68 1.30
C GLU A 123 -21.30 -1.42 1.08
N ASP A 124 -22.16 -2.08 1.85
CA ASP A 124 -23.60 -1.97 1.78
C ASP A 124 -24.15 -1.68 3.19
N PRO A 125 -24.86 -0.56 3.41
CA PRO A 125 -25.46 -0.23 4.71
C PRO A 125 -26.35 -1.33 5.29
N GLU A 126 -26.99 -2.15 4.44
CA GLU A 126 -27.83 -3.27 4.87
C GLU A 126 -27.02 -4.50 5.28
N ILE A 127 -25.75 -4.56 4.94
CA ILE A 127 -24.84 -5.66 5.32
C ILE A 127 -23.90 -5.18 6.42
N LEU A 128 -24.05 -5.70 7.63
CA LEU A 128 -23.21 -5.38 8.77
C LEU A 128 -22.98 -3.86 8.98
N SER A 129 -24.03 -3.06 8.73
CA SER A 129 -24.01 -1.59 8.89
C SER A 129 -22.94 -0.91 8.04
N GLY A 130 -22.71 -1.37 6.81
CA GLY A 130 -21.73 -0.80 5.88
C GLY A 130 -20.29 -1.28 6.10
N THR A 131 -20.08 -2.30 6.93
CA THR A 131 -18.75 -2.90 7.07
C THR A 131 -18.31 -3.49 5.72
N PRO A 132 -17.08 -3.20 5.23
CA PRO A 132 -16.57 -3.79 4.00
C PRO A 132 -16.55 -5.31 4.06
N VAL A 133 -17.27 -5.97 3.15
CA VAL A 133 -17.39 -7.43 3.08
C VAL A 133 -16.93 -7.95 1.73
N ILE A 134 -16.51 -9.21 1.69
CA ILE A 134 -16.19 -9.90 0.45
C ILE A 134 -17.48 -10.12 -0.34
N ARG A 135 -17.50 -9.68 -1.60
CA ARG A 135 -18.65 -9.73 -2.52
C ARG A 135 -19.32 -11.10 -2.53
N GLY A 136 -20.64 -11.12 -2.42
CA GLY A 136 -21.44 -12.36 -2.38
C GLY A 136 -21.40 -13.09 -1.02
N THR A 137 -20.80 -12.47 0.00
CA THR A 137 -20.74 -13.01 1.37
C THR A 137 -21.11 -11.94 2.39
N ARG A 138 -21.16 -12.32 3.67
CA ARG A 138 -21.19 -11.40 4.82
C ARG A 138 -19.89 -11.45 5.63
N ILE A 139 -18.79 -11.85 5.00
CA ILE A 139 -17.49 -12.00 5.67
C ILE A 139 -16.77 -10.66 5.59
N PRO A 140 -16.48 -10.00 6.73
CA PRO A 140 -15.70 -8.76 6.74
C PRO A 140 -14.31 -9.00 6.18
N VAL A 141 -13.89 -8.19 5.21
CA VAL A 141 -12.59 -8.35 4.57
C VAL A 141 -11.42 -8.17 5.53
N HIS A 142 -11.56 -7.28 6.52
CA HIS A 142 -10.52 -7.03 7.52
C HIS A 142 -10.37 -8.18 8.52
N ASP A 143 -11.42 -8.95 8.79
CA ASP A 143 -11.33 -10.13 9.66
C ASP A 143 -10.49 -11.22 9.00
N VAL A 144 -10.66 -11.42 7.68
CA VAL A 144 -9.84 -12.34 6.89
C VAL A 144 -8.39 -11.86 6.84
N ALA A 145 -8.17 -10.56 6.58
CA ALA A 145 -6.84 -9.98 6.55
C ALA A 145 -6.11 -10.11 7.90
N ALA A 146 -6.83 -9.98 9.03
CA ALA A 146 -6.28 -10.16 10.37
C ALA A 146 -5.81 -11.59 10.64
N GLN A 147 -6.47 -12.62 10.06
CA GLN A 147 -5.98 -14.00 10.16
C GLN A 147 -4.66 -14.18 9.40
N VAL A 148 -4.55 -13.56 8.22
CA VAL A 148 -3.30 -13.59 7.44
C VAL A 148 -2.17 -12.85 8.17
N GLU A 149 -2.45 -11.70 8.77
CA GLU A 149 -1.49 -10.93 9.58
C GLU A 149 -1.04 -11.70 10.83
N ALA A 150 -1.94 -12.53 11.39
CA ALA A 150 -1.63 -13.44 12.51
C ALA A 150 -0.90 -14.73 12.06
N GLU A 151 -0.47 -14.80 10.78
CA GLU A 151 0.25 -15.94 10.18
C GLU A 151 -0.52 -17.28 10.29
N VAL A 152 -1.87 -17.23 10.35
CA VAL A 152 -2.70 -18.44 10.31
C VAL A 152 -2.52 -19.12 8.94
N PRO A 153 -2.28 -20.45 8.90
CA PRO A 153 -2.16 -21.18 7.65
C PRO A 153 -3.39 -20.99 6.75
N ILE A 154 -3.16 -20.87 5.45
CA ILE A 154 -4.24 -20.59 4.50
C ILE A 154 -5.31 -21.67 4.50
N GLU A 155 -4.91 -22.91 4.74
CA GLU A 155 -5.81 -24.07 4.84
C GLU A 155 -6.78 -23.89 6.00
N GLU A 156 -6.31 -23.46 7.17
CA GLU A 156 -7.13 -23.18 8.35
C GLU A 156 -8.07 -21.99 8.10
N ILE A 157 -7.61 -20.94 7.40
CA ILE A 157 -8.46 -19.81 7.03
C ILE A 157 -9.59 -20.29 6.10
N LEU A 158 -9.30 -21.17 5.15
CA LEU A 158 -10.30 -21.73 4.24
C LEU A 158 -11.26 -22.70 4.94
N GLU A 159 -10.83 -23.41 5.98
CA GLU A 159 -11.72 -24.20 6.86
C GLU A 159 -12.68 -23.29 7.63
N MET A 160 -12.19 -22.16 8.17
CA MET A 160 -13.05 -21.17 8.87
C MET A 160 -14.02 -20.47 7.90
N TYR A 161 -13.61 -20.25 6.66
CA TYR A 161 -14.38 -19.55 5.63
C TYR A 161 -14.52 -20.38 4.34
N PRO A 162 -15.29 -21.47 4.32
CA PRO A 162 -15.35 -22.40 3.20
C PRO A 162 -15.87 -21.82 1.87
N ARG A 163 -16.44 -20.59 1.92
CA ARG A 163 -16.90 -19.87 0.72
C ARG A 163 -15.82 -19.04 0.05
N LEU A 164 -14.67 -18.92 0.68
CA LEU A 164 -13.56 -18.13 0.13
C LEU A 164 -12.61 -19.02 -0.66
N SER A 165 -11.98 -18.43 -1.66
CA SER A 165 -10.83 -19.00 -2.36
C SER A 165 -9.52 -18.46 -1.78
N ALA A 166 -8.41 -19.18 -1.98
CA ALA A 166 -7.08 -18.72 -1.60
C ALA A 166 -6.73 -17.36 -2.23
N ALA A 167 -7.18 -17.11 -3.46
CA ALA A 167 -7.00 -15.81 -4.12
C ALA A 167 -7.73 -14.69 -3.38
N GLN A 168 -8.95 -14.92 -2.90
CA GLN A 168 -9.70 -13.91 -2.12
C GLN A 168 -9.05 -13.65 -0.77
N VAL A 169 -8.50 -14.66 -0.11
CA VAL A 169 -7.72 -14.47 1.15
C VAL A 169 -6.49 -13.58 0.90
N ALA A 170 -5.73 -13.83 -0.17
CA ALA A 170 -4.58 -13.00 -0.52
C ALA A 170 -4.97 -11.56 -0.88
N LEU A 171 -6.09 -11.37 -1.59
CA LEU A 171 -6.61 -10.04 -1.93
C LEU A 171 -7.15 -9.28 -0.71
N ALA A 172 -7.67 -9.98 0.31
CA ALA A 172 -8.13 -9.36 1.54
C ALA A 172 -7.01 -8.61 2.27
N SER A 173 -5.81 -9.17 2.33
CA SER A 173 -4.64 -8.51 2.92
C SER A 173 -4.23 -7.26 2.14
N ILE A 174 -4.28 -7.31 0.80
CA ILE A 174 -4.00 -6.15 -0.06
C ILE A 174 -5.03 -5.04 0.18
N TYR A 175 -6.32 -5.39 0.24
CA TYR A 175 -7.37 -4.43 0.54
C TYR A 175 -7.19 -3.79 1.91
N ALA A 176 -6.92 -4.57 2.95
CA ALA A 176 -6.75 -4.07 4.31
C ALA A 176 -5.55 -3.12 4.44
N ALA A 177 -4.44 -3.41 3.74
CA ALA A 177 -3.28 -2.52 3.68
C ALA A 177 -3.59 -1.20 2.94
N ALA A 178 -4.38 -1.27 1.86
CA ALA A 178 -4.77 -0.11 1.06
C ALA A 178 -5.86 0.75 1.72
N VAL A 179 -6.79 0.11 2.43
CA VAL A 179 -7.93 0.74 3.11
C VAL A 179 -7.94 0.31 4.58
N PRO A 180 -7.04 0.87 5.41
CA PRO A 180 -6.99 0.51 6.83
C PRO A 180 -8.26 0.94 7.54
N GLN A 181 -8.70 0.12 8.50
CA GLN A 181 -9.87 0.44 9.30
C GLN A 181 -9.67 1.75 10.06
N ARG A 182 -10.63 2.66 9.91
CA ARG A 182 -10.67 3.90 10.70
C ARG A 182 -11.22 3.58 12.07
N GLY A 183 -10.42 3.80 13.10
CA GLY A 183 -10.84 3.66 14.50
C GLY A 183 -9.84 2.87 15.35
N ARG A 184 -10.07 2.91 16.67
CA ARG A 184 -9.33 2.10 17.63
C ARG A 184 -9.64 0.63 17.33
N PRO A 185 -8.66 -0.29 17.25
CA PRO A 185 -8.92 -1.72 17.09
C PRO A 185 -9.95 -2.15 18.14
N ARG A 186 -11.07 -2.77 17.72
CA ARG A 186 -12.01 -3.35 18.67
C ARG A 186 -11.23 -4.39 19.45
N ARG A 187 -11.05 -4.16 20.75
CA ARG A 187 -10.58 -5.22 21.65
C ARG A 187 -11.61 -6.33 21.53
N LEU A 188 -11.19 -7.49 21.01
CA LEU A 188 -12.01 -8.69 21.05
C LEU A 188 -12.39 -8.92 22.51
N SER A 189 -13.64 -8.65 22.85
CA SER A 189 -14.20 -9.02 24.15
C SER A 189 -14.50 -10.52 24.07
N ILE A 190 -13.58 -11.33 24.55
CA ILE A 190 -13.83 -12.76 24.72
C ILE A 190 -14.72 -12.89 25.96
N PRO A 191 -15.98 -13.39 25.83
CA PRO A 191 -16.84 -13.60 27.00
C PRO A 191 -16.13 -14.55 27.97
N GLY A 192 -15.89 -14.10 29.21
CA GLY A 192 -15.23 -14.90 30.25
C GLY A 192 -13.72 -14.67 30.44
N ALA A 193 -13.07 -13.83 29.62
CA ALA A 193 -11.67 -13.48 29.83
C ALA A 193 -11.55 -12.30 30.82
N THR A 194 -10.95 -12.53 31.97
CA THR A 194 -10.58 -11.47 32.93
C THR A 194 -9.38 -10.72 32.36
N VAL A 195 -9.56 -9.43 32.03
CA VAL A 195 -8.47 -8.58 31.56
C VAL A 195 -7.51 -8.32 32.71
N VAL A 196 -6.34 -8.99 32.70
CA VAL A 196 -5.23 -8.62 33.57
C VAL A 196 -4.60 -7.35 32.96
N SER A 197 -4.76 -6.20 33.65
CA SER A 197 -4.21 -4.93 33.17
C SER A 197 -2.68 -5.00 33.19
N MET A 198 -2.06 -4.95 31.99
CA MET A 198 -0.62 -4.72 31.87
C MET A 198 -0.33 -3.23 32.08
N THR A 199 0.14 -2.88 33.28
CA THR A 199 0.67 -1.54 33.55
C THR A 199 2.07 -1.43 32.95
N LYS A 200 2.21 -0.70 31.86
CA LYS A 200 3.51 -0.37 31.27
C LYS A 200 4.24 0.63 32.17
N LYS A 201 5.11 0.15 33.08
CA LYS A 201 5.96 0.99 33.93
C LYS A 201 7.05 1.63 33.04
N ARG A 202 6.99 2.93 32.80
CA ARG A 202 8.09 3.69 32.18
C ARG A 202 9.27 3.68 33.17
N LEU A 203 10.36 3.00 32.81
CA LEU A 203 11.65 3.16 33.49
C LEU A 203 12.16 4.58 33.21
N ARG A 204 12.21 5.43 34.23
CA ARG A 204 12.93 6.69 34.17
C ARG A 204 14.42 6.33 34.21
N SER A 205 15.16 6.69 33.15
CA SER A 205 16.61 6.69 33.17
C SER A 205 17.07 7.79 34.12
N SER A 206 17.61 7.44 35.28
CA SER A 206 18.33 8.37 36.15
C SER A 206 19.72 8.62 35.54
N SER A 207 19.90 9.77 34.89
CA SER A 207 21.21 10.32 34.68
C SER A 207 21.65 10.95 36.00
N GLN A 208 22.54 10.29 36.74
CA GLN A 208 23.33 10.95 37.76
C GLN A 208 24.65 11.34 37.12
N GLY A 209 24.91 12.66 37.15
CA GLY A 209 26.21 13.20 36.85
C GLY A 209 27.15 13.04 38.04
N ALA A 210 28.41 12.98 37.77
CA ALA A 210 29.54 13.45 38.54
C ALA A 210 30.66 13.79 37.55
#